data_41d5bc26398687dd46528cf8b45b2789
#
_entry.id   41d5bc26398687dd46528cf8b45b2789
#
_cell.length_a   1.000
_cell.length_b   1.000
_cell.length_c   1.000
_cell.angle_alpha   90.00
_cell.angle_beta   90.00
_cell.angle_gamma   90.00
#
_symmetry.space_group_name_H-M   'P 1'
#
loop_
_entity.id
_entity.type
_entity.pdbx_description
1 polymer ?
#
loop_
_entity_poly.entity_id
_entity_poly.type
_entity_poly.pdbx_seq_one_letter_code
_entity_poly.pdbx_strand_id
1 'polypeptide(L)'
;MRKRWTEERRMQREHADWIVGHLRAHGPMTTREIVEALSSEGRPVQAHILSRALRKSPFVVCVEKIIVDGQQQSVWAFQIDED
;
A
#
# COMPACT_ATOMS: atom_id res chain seq x y z
N MET A 1 -25.92 -0.74 -10.04
CA MET A 1 -24.60 -0.55 -10.61
C MET A 1 -23.80 0.52 -9.91
N ARG A 2 -24.41 1.64 -9.61
CA ARG A 2 -23.71 2.68 -8.87
C ARG A 2 -23.26 2.24 -7.50
N LYS A 3 -24.06 1.39 -6.86
CA LYS A 3 -23.72 0.88 -5.54
C LYS A 3 -22.42 0.08 -5.57
N ARG A 4 -22.27 -0.73 -6.59
CA ARG A 4 -21.09 -1.56 -6.74
C ARG A 4 -19.84 -0.71 -6.87
N TRP A 5 -19.94 0.32 -7.66
CA TRP A 5 -18.84 1.26 -7.85
C TRP A 5 -18.47 1.94 -6.54
N THR A 6 -19.47 2.35 -5.78
CA THR A 6 -19.25 3.01 -4.50
C THR A 6 -18.61 2.08 -3.49
N GLU A 7 -19.02 0.80 -3.50
CA GLU A 7 -18.45 -0.17 -2.59
C GLU A 7 -16.98 -0.43 -2.91
N GLU A 8 -16.62 -0.50 -4.18
CA GLU A 8 -15.24 -0.68 -4.57
C GLU A 8 -14.38 0.46 -4.08
N ARG A 9 -14.86 1.69 -4.23
CA ARG A 9 -14.12 2.85 -3.77
C ARG A 9 -13.94 2.83 -2.26
N ARG A 10 -14.98 2.41 -1.55
CA ARG A 10 -14.91 2.33 -0.09
C ARG A 10 -13.88 1.31 0.34
N MET A 11 -13.86 0.15 -0.32
CA MET A 11 -12.89 -0.88 0.01
C MET A 11 -11.47 -0.40 -0.25
N GLN A 12 -11.25 0.28 -1.36
CA GLN A 12 -9.92 0.81 -1.67
C GLN A 12 -9.48 1.83 -0.64
N ARG A 13 -10.42 2.64 -0.17
CA ARG A 13 -10.12 3.64 0.84
C ARG A 13 -9.77 2.98 2.17
N GLU A 14 -10.49 1.95 2.53
CA GLU A 14 -10.22 1.21 3.76
C GLU A 14 -8.85 0.56 3.72
N HIS A 15 -8.49 -0.02 2.56
CA HIS A 15 -7.17 -0.60 2.40
C HIS A 15 -6.09 0.47 2.52
N ALA A 16 -6.32 1.63 1.93
CA ALA A 16 -5.35 2.71 2.00
C ALA A 16 -5.15 3.19 3.43
N ASP A 17 -6.23 3.34 4.17
CA ASP A 17 -6.14 3.77 5.56
C ASP A 17 -5.38 2.76 6.39
N TRP A 18 -5.66 1.47 6.18
CA TRP A 18 -4.98 0.42 6.90
C TRP A 18 -3.48 0.43 6.60
N ILE A 19 -3.13 0.58 5.33
CA ILE A 19 -1.74 0.59 4.90
C ILE A 19 -0.99 1.77 5.51
N VAL A 20 -1.60 2.95 5.48
CA VAL A 20 -0.99 4.14 6.05
C VAL A 20 -0.73 3.93 7.54
N GLY A 21 -1.72 3.41 8.26
CA GLY A 21 -1.55 3.13 9.68
C GLY A 21 -0.47 2.12 9.95
N HIS A 22 -0.40 1.09 9.11
CA HIS A 22 0.60 0.04 9.26
C HIS A 22 2.01 0.58 9.03
N LEU A 23 2.17 1.42 8.01
CA LEU A 23 3.47 2.03 7.73
C LEU A 23 3.90 2.97 8.83
N ARG A 24 2.96 3.70 9.41
CA ARG A 24 3.28 4.57 10.54
C ARG A 24 3.79 3.78 11.73
N ALA A 25 3.17 2.62 11.96
CA ALA A 25 3.53 1.80 13.12
C ALA A 25 4.83 1.04 12.93
N HIS A 26 5.09 0.57 11.71
CA HIS A 26 6.21 -0.34 11.46
C HIS A 26 7.36 0.26 10.66
N GLY A 27 7.16 1.43 10.07
CA GLY A 27 8.20 2.05 9.26
C GLY A 27 8.16 1.57 7.81
N PRO A 28 9.20 1.88 7.04
CA PRO A 28 9.19 1.54 5.61
C PRO A 28 9.07 0.05 5.34
N MET A 29 8.31 -0.30 4.31
CA MET A 29 8.09 -1.70 3.95
C MET A 29 8.10 -1.84 2.43
N THR A 30 8.53 -3.02 1.96
CA THR A 30 8.48 -3.32 0.54
C THR A 30 7.04 -3.63 0.13
N THR A 31 6.78 -3.56 -1.19
CA THR A 31 5.48 -3.93 -1.72
C THR A 31 5.09 -5.33 -1.26
N ARG A 32 6.04 -6.26 -1.34
CA ARG A 32 5.78 -7.64 -0.95
C ARG A 32 5.39 -7.76 0.51
N GLU A 33 6.08 -7.03 1.38
CA GLU A 33 5.77 -7.06 2.81
C GLU A 33 4.37 -6.54 3.07
N ILE A 34 3.97 -5.49 2.36
CA ILE A 34 2.63 -4.93 2.52
C ILE A 34 1.59 -5.93 2.03
N VAL A 35 1.85 -6.58 0.89
CA VAL A 35 0.94 -7.60 0.37
C VAL A 35 0.76 -8.72 1.39
N GLU A 36 1.85 -9.18 1.99
CA GLU A 36 1.77 -10.25 2.96
C GLU A 36 1.01 -9.82 4.21
N ALA A 37 1.23 -8.60 4.65
CA ALA A 37 0.51 -8.08 5.81
C ALA A 37 -0.99 -7.97 5.53
N LEU A 38 -1.36 -7.49 4.35
CA LEU A 38 -2.78 -7.40 3.98
C LEU A 38 -3.40 -8.78 3.88
N SER A 39 -2.65 -9.73 3.34
CA SER A 39 -3.15 -11.10 3.23
C SER A 39 -3.42 -11.71 4.61
N SER A 40 -2.55 -11.42 5.57
CA SER A 40 -2.74 -11.88 6.94
C SER A 40 -3.99 -11.29 7.57
N GLU A 41 -4.36 -10.10 7.14
CA GLU A 41 -5.56 -9.44 7.68
C GLU A 41 -6.83 -9.83 6.93
N GLY A 42 -6.73 -10.80 6.04
CA GLY A 42 -7.88 -11.21 5.26
C GLY A 42 -8.21 -10.26 4.12
N ARG A 43 -7.26 -9.46 3.68
CA ARG A 43 -7.44 -8.48 2.61
C ARG A 43 -6.44 -8.72 1.48
N PRO A 44 -6.52 -9.87 0.80
CA PRO A 44 -5.56 -10.18 -0.25
C PRO A 44 -5.62 -9.18 -1.40
N VAL A 45 -4.46 -8.84 -1.94
CA VAL A 45 -4.37 -7.91 -3.04
C VAL A 45 -3.17 -8.28 -3.90
N GLN A 46 -3.26 -8.01 -5.19
CA GLN A 46 -2.16 -8.30 -6.09
C GLN A 46 -1.12 -7.18 -6.01
N ALA A 47 0.14 -7.58 -6.09
CA ALA A 47 1.23 -6.63 -5.91
C ALA A 47 1.20 -5.46 -6.88
N HIS A 48 0.89 -5.71 -8.16
CA HIS A 48 0.90 -4.63 -9.13
C HIS A 48 -0.26 -3.65 -8.92
N ILE A 49 -1.38 -4.14 -8.41
CA ILE A 49 -2.52 -3.29 -8.10
C ILE A 49 -2.20 -2.44 -6.88
N LEU A 50 -1.58 -3.06 -5.88
CA LEU A 50 -1.16 -2.34 -4.68
C LEU A 50 -0.15 -1.24 -5.02
N SER A 51 0.86 -1.56 -5.83
CA SER A 51 1.86 -0.59 -6.24
C SER A 51 1.23 0.63 -6.89
N ARG A 52 0.26 0.38 -7.75
CA ARG A 52 -0.44 1.43 -8.43
C ARG A 52 -1.19 2.33 -7.47
N ALA A 53 -1.88 1.71 -6.51
CA ALA A 53 -2.62 2.45 -5.51
C ALA A 53 -1.69 3.27 -4.63
N LEU A 54 -0.55 2.70 -4.25
CA LEU A 54 0.41 3.39 -3.41
C LEU A 54 0.98 4.63 -4.10
N ARG A 55 1.23 4.54 -5.41
CA ARG A 55 1.73 5.68 -6.16
C ARG A 55 0.77 6.84 -6.17
N LYS A 56 -0.52 6.55 -6.06
CA LYS A 56 -1.54 7.58 -6.07
C LYS A 56 -1.85 8.13 -4.69
N SER A 57 -1.32 7.50 -3.66
CA SER A 57 -1.61 7.93 -2.29
C SER A 57 -0.82 9.17 -1.93
N PRO A 58 -1.45 10.20 -1.38
CA PRO A 58 -0.73 11.41 -0.96
C PRO A 58 0.08 11.23 0.32
N PHE A 59 -0.11 10.13 1.03
CA PHE A 59 0.55 9.90 2.31
C PHE A 59 1.63 8.84 2.25
N VAL A 60 1.89 8.27 1.09
CA VAL A 60 2.87 7.21 0.94
C VAL A 60 3.80 7.54 -0.19
N VAL A 61 5.10 7.37 0.03
CA VAL A 61 6.09 7.63 -1.01
C VAL A 61 7.02 6.44 -1.14
N CYS A 62 7.57 6.28 -2.34
CA CYS A 62 8.58 5.27 -2.59
C CYS A 62 9.93 5.88 -2.24
N VAL A 63 10.55 5.38 -1.16
CA VAL A 63 11.80 5.97 -0.67
C VAL A 63 13.03 5.35 -1.28
N GLU A 64 12.92 4.11 -1.76
CA GLU A 64 14.04 3.48 -2.45
C GLU A 64 13.56 2.22 -3.14
N LYS A 65 14.44 1.66 -3.96
CA LYS A 65 14.17 0.39 -4.61
C LYS A 65 15.32 -0.54 -4.29
N ILE A 66 14.99 -1.74 -3.84
CA ILE A 66 15.99 -2.73 -3.46
C ILE A 66 15.83 -3.98 -4.29
N ILE A 67 16.84 -4.82 -4.30
CA ILE A 67 16.79 -6.08 -5.03
C ILE A 67 16.72 -7.20 -4.01
N VAL A 68 15.66 -8.01 -4.09
CA VAL A 68 15.45 -9.14 -3.21
C VAL A 68 15.29 -10.37 -4.07
N ASP A 69 16.15 -11.36 -3.88
CA ASP A 69 16.11 -12.60 -4.65
C ASP A 69 16.08 -12.33 -6.16
N GLY A 70 16.89 -11.36 -6.61
CA GLY A 70 17.00 -11.05 -8.01
C GLY A 70 15.88 -10.21 -8.57
N GLN A 71 14.92 -9.79 -7.74
CA GLN A 71 13.81 -8.98 -8.19
C GLN A 71 13.83 -7.61 -7.53
N GLN A 72 13.54 -6.60 -8.32
CA GLN A 72 13.48 -5.23 -7.81
C GLN A 72 12.19 -5.01 -7.05
N GLN A 73 12.31 -4.44 -5.86
CA GLN A 73 11.17 -4.14 -5.00
C GLN A 73 11.19 -2.69 -4.60
N SER A 74 10.02 -2.06 -4.63
CA SER A 74 9.90 -0.68 -4.13
C SER A 74 9.69 -0.71 -2.63
N VAL A 75 10.32 0.21 -1.93
CA VAL A 75 10.14 0.38 -0.49
C VAL A 75 9.29 1.62 -0.28
N TRP A 76 8.20 1.44 0.44
CA TRP A 76 7.21 2.51 0.67
C TRP A 76 7.27 2.97 2.10
N ALA A 77 7.07 4.24 2.32
CA ALA A 77 7.07 4.82 3.65
C ALA A 77 5.96 5.84 3.79
N PHE A 78 5.50 6.01 5.03
CA PHE A 78 4.52 7.02 5.34
C PHE A 78 5.21 8.38 5.36
N GLN A 79 4.60 9.36 4.75
CA GLN A 79 5.13 10.71 4.73
C GLN A 79 4.02 11.71 4.97
N ILE A 80 4.23 12.60 5.90
CA ILE A 80 3.33 13.72 6.14
C ILE A 80 3.95 14.93 5.46
N ASP A 81 3.12 15.58 4.64
CA ASP A 81 3.56 16.78 3.98
C ASP A 81 3.27 17.93 4.92
N GLU A 82 4.26 18.37 5.64
CA GLU A 82 4.08 19.45 6.56
C GLU A 82 4.57 20.71 6.00
N ASP A 83 3.80 21.54 5.59
CA ASP A 83 4.32 22.72 5.03
C ASP A 83 3.79 23.89 5.40
#